data_45c3a2f0005ea7a36ff81e822a5ff66d
#
_entry.id   45c3a2f0005ea7a36ff81e822a5ff66d
#
_cell.length_a   1.000
_cell.length_b   1.000
_cell.length_c   1.000
_cell.angle_alpha   90.00
_cell.angle_beta   90.00
_cell.angle_gamma   90.00
#
_symmetry.space_group_name_H-M   'P 1'
#
loop_
_entity.id
_entity.type
_entity.pdbx_description
1 polymer ?
#
loop_
_entity_poly.entity_id
_entity_poly.type
_entity_poly.pdbx_seq_one_letter_code
_entity_poly.pdbx_strand_id
1 'polypeptide(L)'
;MKTNILTLVIFAAAILLTSCEKEIEFNGEQTDPKLVINSLLEPGQPIKANISKSFFFLDNEANTEAPDDLVALLYVNDEPLGEMMLTYDTVVSYEIWNPNEPNTGRVQKVYTHDYCPVAGDVIKITASVNGFDDVEAETSPLPNAIEVQLNADVAHWDSWYEHTYNQETFEEEADSLLKMCAEVTLTLELTDPNPGQVDCFKIYIPRWKSDHPLKNSYDCSFEYDDPVFGSALPNNEFVDFSDLETKPLGVFTDVLFDGRSYQLKVKMTVWLTVDEEYDPAFFQLPIRLEHLSKEYYNYLYTCDQGDLSMQLYAEPIQTYSNVKGGYGIVGGRTVDTLWMALPLEQ
;
A
#
# COMPACT_ATOMS: atom_id res chain seq x y z
N MET A 1 -28.54 52.07 33.23
CA MET A 1 -29.03 51.51 31.97
C MET A 1 -27.96 50.81 31.15
N LYS A 2 -26.72 51.27 31.07
CA LYS A 2 -25.65 50.59 30.26
C LYS A 2 -25.22 49.19 30.79
N THR A 3 -25.30 48.99 32.11
CA THR A 3 -24.90 47.72 32.75
C THR A 3 -25.87 46.57 32.41
N ASN A 4 -27.16 46.85 32.29
CA ASN A 4 -28.17 45.83 32.00
C ASN A 4 -28.11 45.32 30.55
N ILE A 5 -27.64 46.15 29.63
CA ILE A 5 -27.51 45.77 28.20
C ILE A 5 -26.32 44.82 28.02
N LEU A 6 -25.20 45.09 28.73
CA LEU A 6 -24.02 44.22 28.66
C LEU A 6 -24.30 42.83 29.24
N THR A 7 -25.04 42.78 30.36
CA THR A 7 -25.46 41.51 30.98
C THR A 7 -26.40 40.72 30.08
N LEU A 8 -27.30 41.40 29.36
CA LEU A 8 -28.22 40.77 28.42
C LEU A 8 -27.50 40.21 27.18
N VAL A 9 -26.48 40.93 26.67
CA VAL A 9 -25.66 40.49 25.54
C VAL A 9 -24.81 39.28 25.94
N ILE A 10 -24.21 39.26 27.12
CA ILE A 10 -23.44 38.12 27.60
C ILE A 10 -24.34 36.89 27.79
N PHE A 11 -25.57 37.07 28.31
CA PHE A 11 -26.52 35.97 28.47
C PHE A 11 -27.03 35.43 27.14
N ALA A 12 -27.28 36.29 26.15
CA ALA A 12 -27.63 35.89 24.79
C ALA A 12 -26.49 35.17 24.09
N ALA A 13 -25.23 35.63 24.26
CA ALA A 13 -24.06 34.95 23.72
C ALA A 13 -23.82 33.57 24.34
N ALA A 14 -24.11 33.41 25.65
CA ALA A 14 -23.99 32.12 26.33
C ALA A 14 -25.04 31.09 25.85
N ILE A 15 -26.22 31.53 25.42
CA ILE A 15 -27.25 30.63 24.84
C ILE A 15 -26.87 30.17 23.43
N LEU A 16 -26.12 31.00 22.68
CA LEU A 16 -25.67 30.63 21.32
C LEU A 16 -24.49 29.63 21.35
N LEU A 17 -23.84 29.42 22.47
CA LEU A 17 -22.76 28.47 22.65
C LEU A 17 -23.21 27.06 23.09
N THR A 18 -24.50 26.84 23.34
CA THR A 18 -25.05 25.50 23.46
C THR A 18 -25.22 24.90 22.06
N SER A 19 -24.11 24.60 21.43
CA SER A 19 -24.10 23.70 20.28
C SER A 19 -24.60 22.34 20.78
N CYS A 20 -25.80 21.94 20.40
CA CYS A 20 -26.23 20.56 20.56
C CYS A 20 -25.30 19.70 19.69
N GLU A 21 -24.30 19.07 20.27
CA GLU A 21 -23.70 17.88 19.70
C GLU A 21 -24.82 16.83 19.64
N LYS A 22 -25.40 16.68 18.47
CA LYS A 22 -26.32 15.60 18.23
C LYS A 22 -25.46 14.37 17.97
N GLU A 23 -25.27 13.52 18.97
CA GLU A 23 -24.74 12.20 18.74
C GLU A 23 -25.59 11.53 17.64
N ILE A 24 -24.99 11.22 16.53
CA ILE A 24 -25.64 10.43 15.48
C ILE A 24 -25.59 8.99 15.99
N GLU A 25 -26.70 8.49 16.51
CA GLU A 25 -26.81 7.08 16.86
C GLU A 25 -26.68 6.27 15.57
N PHE A 26 -25.70 5.36 15.56
CA PHE A 26 -25.59 4.39 14.48
C PHE A 26 -26.72 3.37 14.61
N ASN A 27 -27.67 3.40 13.67
CA ASN A 27 -28.80 2.48 13.63
C ASN A 27 -28.56 1.29 12.67
N GLY A 28 -27.32 1.01 12.29
CA GLY A 28 -26.98 -0.16 11.47
C GLY A 28 -27.04 -1.46 12.27
N GLU A 29 -27.34 -2.55 11.62
CA GLU A 29 -27.27 -3.88 12.23
C GLU A 29 -25.81 -4.23 12.53
N GLN A 30 -25.54 -4.75 13.73
CA GLN A 30 -24.25 -5.32 14.06
C GLN A 30 -24.06 -6.59 13.24
N THR A 31 -22.96 -6.68 12.50
CA THR A 31 -22.60 -7.87 11.74
C THR A 31 -21.73 -8.80 12.57
N ASP A 32 -21.99 -10.10 12.46
CA ASP A 32 -21.14 -11.11 13.12
C ASP A 32 -19.70 -11.06 12.58
N PRO A 33 -18.70 -11.26 13.43
CA PRO A 33 -17.31 -11.34 13.00
C PRO A 33 -17.09 -12.45 11.97
N LYS A 34 -16.29 -12.18 10.94
CA LYS A 34 -15.90 -13.15 9.91
C LYS A 34 -14.39 -13.36 9.92
N LEU A 35 -13.97 -14.53 9.43
CA LEU A 35 -12.55 -14.77 9.19
C LEU A 35 -12.03 -13.90 8.05
N VAL A 36 -10.77 -13.50 8.18
CA VAL A 36 -10.06 -12.64 7.23
C VAL A 36 -8.77 -13.37 6.82
N ILE A 37 -8.57 -13.60 5.53
CA ILE A 37 -7.32 -14.18 5.00
C ILE A 37 -6.58 -13.12 4.18
N ASN A 38 -5.34 -12.83 4.57
CA ASN A 38 -4.45 -11.97 3.79
C ASN A 38 -3.16 -12.73 3.47
N SER A 39 -2.90 -12.94 2.18
CA SER A 39 -1.69 -13.59 1.69
C SER A 39 -1.25 -12.96 0.38
N LEU A 40 -0.01 -12.50 0.34
CA LEU A 40 0.62 -12.01 -0.87
C LEU A 40 1.75 -12.97 -1.25
N LEU A 41 1.56 -13.66 -2.35
CA LEU A 41 2.40 -14.76 -2.80
C LEU A 41 3.44 -14.27 -3.80
N GLU A 42 4.66 -14.76 -3.66
CA GLU A 42 5.74 -14.49 -4.60
C GLU A 42 6.34 -15.82 -5.07
N PRO A 43 6.46 -16.08 -6.38
CA PRO A 43 7.14 -17.27 -6.87
C PRO A 43 8.54 -17.40 -6.28
N GLY A 44 8.88 -18.62 -5.83
CA GLY A 44 10.16 -18.91 -5.19
C GLY A 44 10.26 -18.58 -3.70
N GLN A 45 9.22 -18.00 -3.08
CA GLN A 45 9.17 -17.74 -1.65
C GLN A 45 8.20 -18.69 -0.93
N PRO A 46 8.49 -19.11 0.32
CA PRO A 46 7.55 -19.88 1.13
C PRO A 46 6.22 -19.14 1.31
N ILE A 47 5.11 -19.90 1.30
CA ILE A 47 3.78 -19.33 1.46
C ILE A 47 3.55 -18.89 2.90
N LYS A 48 3.05 -17.67 3.05
CA LYS A 48 2.63 -17.08 4.32
C LYS A 48 1.24 -16.48 4.20
N ALA A 49 0.39 -16.73 5.19
CA ALA A 49 -0.92 -16.12 5.30
C ALA A 49 -1.14 -15.55 6.70
N ASN A 50 -1.58 -14.31 6.78
CA ASN A 50 -2.12 -13.75 8.01
C ASN A 50 -3.61 -14.06 8.04
N ILE A 51 -4.04 -14.86 9.02
CA ILE A 51 -5.45 -15.18 9.24
C ILE A 51 -5.89 -14.55 10.55
N SER A 52 -6.95 -13.76 10.46
CA SER A 52 -7.48 -12.97 11.56
C SER A 52 -9.01 -13.01 11.55
N LYS A 53 -9.66 -12.23 12.41
CA LYS A 53 -11.10 -12.02 12.37
C LYS A 53 -11.43 -10.54 12.24
N SER A 54 -12.53 -10.23 11.58
CA SER A 54 -13.09 -8.88 11.54
C SER A 54 -13.71 -8.52 12.89
N PHE A 55 -13.88 -7.23 13.13
CA PHE A 55 -14.58 -6.71 14.29
C PHE A 55 -15.53 -5.58 13.85
N PHE A 56 -16.55 -5.36 14.64
CA PHE A 56 -17.43 -4.25 14.38
C PHE A 56 -16.78 -2.93 14.84
N PHE A 57 -16.82 -1.90 13.99
CA PHE A 57 -16.07 -0.66 14.21
C PHE A 57 -16.44 0.12 15.48
N LEU A 58 -17.62 -0.16 16.07
CA LEU A 58 -18.05 0.42 17.36
C LEU A 58 -17.67 -0.43 18.57
N ASP A 59 -17.03 -1.59 18.38
CA ASP A 59 -16.57 -2.38 19.50
C ASP A 59 -15.39 -1.68 20.18
N ASN A 60 -15.49 -1.49 21.51
CA ASN A 60 -14.47 -0.79 22.30
C ASN A 60 -13.14 -1.54 22.40
N GLU A 61 -13.15 -2.85 22.15
CA GLU A 61 -11.96 -3.70 22.16
C GLU A 61 -11.85 -4.46 20.84
N ALA A 62 -11.06 -3.92 19.92
CA ALA A 62 -10.79 -4.55 18.63
C ALA A 62 -9.87 -5.76 18.83
N ASN A 63 -10.42 -6.93 19.13
CA ASN A 63 -9.68 -8.18 19.10
C ASN A 63 -9.78 -8.81 17.72
N THR A 64 -8.70 -8.69 16.94
CA THR A 64 -8.61 -9.24 15.57
C THR A 64 -7.89 -10.59 15.51
N GLU A 65 -7.41 -11.14 16.62
CA GLU A 65 -6.70 -12.43 16.60
C GLU A 65 -7.65 -13.58 16.24
N ALA A 66 -7.18 -14.44 15.34
CA ALA A 66 -7.88 -15.69 15.04
C ALA A 66 -7.87 -16.62 16.27
N PRO A 67 -8.93 -17.44 16.47
CA PRO A 67 -8.93 -18.50 17.47
C PRO A 67 -7.73 -19.44 17.35
N ASP A 68 -7.28 -20.01 18.49
CA ASP A 68 -6.08 -20.86 18.54
C ASP A 68 -6.28 -22.23 17.87
N ASP A 69 -7.53 -22.69 17.76
CA ASP A 69 -7.91 -23.96 17.14
C ASP A 69 -8.24 -23.84 15.64
N LEU A 70 -7.86 -22.70 15.00
CA LEU A 70 -8.04 -22.50 13.57
C LEU A 70 -7.14 -23.44 12.78
N VAL A 71 -7.74 -24.12 11.80
CA VAL A 71 -7.04 -24.98 10.84
C VAL A 71 -7.01 -24.29 9.49
N ALA A 72 -5.81 -24.09 8.94
CA ALA A 72 -5.60 -23.55 7.60
C ALA A 72 -5.02 -24.63 6.69
N LEU A 73 -5.60 -24.82 5.49
CA LEU A 73 -5.13 -25.82 4.51
C LEU A 73 -4.68 -25.11 3.23
N LEU A 74 -3.61 -25.65 2.65
CA LEU A 74 -3.03 -25.19 1.40
C LEU A 74 -3.33 -26.17 0.27
N TYR A 75 -3.72 -25.63 -0.89
CA TYR A 75 -3.86 -26.35 -2.15
C TYR A 75 -3.06 -25.65 -3.24
N VAL A 76 -2.50 -26.44 -4.15
CA VAL A 76 -1.78 -25.95 -5.33
C VAL A 76 -2.33 -26.68 -6.55
N ASN A 77 -2.83 -25.95 -7.53
CA ASN A 77 -3.43 -26.49 -8.74
C ASN A 77 -4.53 -27.56 -8.44
N ASP A 78 -5.40 -27.23 -7.47
CA ASP A 78 -6.46 -28.07 -6.90
C ASP A 78 -5.97 -29.30 -6.09
N GLU A 79 -4.69 -29.56 -5.99
CA GLU A 79 -4.15 -30.67 -5.20
C GLU A 79 -3.85 -30.20 -3.76
N PRO A 80 -4.33 -30.93 -2.72
CA PRO A 80 -4.07 -30.58 -1.33
C PRO A 80 -2.61 -30.86 -0.96
N LEU A 81 -1.91 -29.84 -0.45
CA LEU A 81 -0.56 -29.99 0.09
C LEU A 81 -0.55 -30.26 1.60
N GLY A 82 -1.59 -29.87 2.30
CA GLY A 82 -1.73 -30.12 3.73
C GLY A 82 -1.99 -28.88 4.57
N GLU A 83 -1.79 -29.04 5.87
CA GLU A 83 -2.03 -28.00 6.86
C GLU A 83 -0.87 -27.00 6.92
N MET A 84 -1.22 -25.71 7.00
CA MET A 84 -0.26 -24.64 7.23
C MET A 84 0.07 -24.54 8.72
N MET A 85 1.34 -24.39 9.06
CA MET A 85 1.81 -24.30 10.44
C MET A 85 1.61 -22.89 10.99
N LEU A 86 1.03 -22.79 12.19
CA LEU A 86 0.97 -21.54 12.94
C LEU A 86 2.37 -21.14 13.41
N THR A 87 2.79 -19.93 13.05
CA THR A 87 4.02 -19.29 13.48
C THR A 87 3.72 -17.87 13.98
N TYR A 88 4.74 -17.19 14.47
CA TYR A 88 4.61 -15.80 14.92
C TYR A 88 5.63 -14.95 14.20
N ASP A 89 5.16 -13.85 13.63
CA ASP A 89 6.01 -12.85 12.96
C ASP A 89 5.91 -11.52 13.70
N THR A 90 6.97 -10.74 13.66
CA THR A 90 7.00 -9.41 14.27
C THR A 90 6.81 -8.37 13.17
N VAL A 91 5.63 -7.76 13.15
CA VAL A 91 5.38 -6.63 12.26
C VAL A 91 5.79 -5.34 12.96
N VAL A 92 6.79 -4.69 12.42
CA VAL A 92 7.19 -3.36 12.88
C VAL A 92 6.28 -2.34 12.22
N SER A 93 5.28 -1.83 12.96
CA SER A 93 4.49 -0.69 12.50
C SER A 93 5.27 0.59 12.76
N TYR A 94 5.62 1.31 11.70
CA TYR A 94 6.19 2.64 11.84
C TYR A 94 5.05 3.64 12.06
N GLU A 95 4.84 4.09 13.30
CA GLU A 95 4.00 5.24 13.55
C GLU A 95 4.75 6.50 13.07
N ILE A 96 4.16 7.15 12.07
CA ILE A 96 4.75 8.31 11.37
C ILE A 96 4.90 9.54 12.29
N TRP A 97 4.25 9.56 13.46
CA TRP A 97 4.07 10.77 14.27
C TRP A 97 4.92 10.86 15.54
N ASN A 98 5.64 9.81 15.92
CA ASN A 98 6.54 9.88 17.07
C ASN A 98 7.88 9.21 16.80
N PRO A 99 8.89 9.93 16.28
CA PRO A 99 10.21 9.37 15.98
C PRO A 99 11.00 8.96 17.24
N ASN A 100 10.55 9.33 18.43
CA ASN A 100 11.23 9.05 19.71
C ASN A 100 10.65 7.85 20.47
N GLU A 101 9.55 7.25 20.02
CA GLU A 101 9.06 6.01 20.62
C GLU A 101 9.75 4.80 20.01
N PRO A 102 10.28 3.88 20.84
CA PRO A 102 10.84 2.65 20.32
C PRO A 102 9.74 1.89 19.56
N ASN A 103 10.01 1.52 18.31
CA ASN A 103 9.13 0.69 17.50
C ASN A 103 8.81 -0.60 18.24
N THR A 104 7.70 -0.65 18.93
CA THR A 104 7.19 -1.88 19.52
C THR A 104 6.64 -2.72 18.38
N GLY A 105 7.44 -3.66 17.89
CA GLY A 105 6.97 -4.63 16.92
C GLY A 105 5.77 -5.36 17.49
N ARG A 106 4.64 -5.34 16.77
CA ARG A 106 3.47 -6.14 17.14
C ARG A 106 3.70 -7.57 16.66
N VAL A 107 3.69 -8.51 17.59
CA VAL A 107 3.71 -9.93 17.25
C VAL A 107 2.33 -10.33 16.73
N GLN A 108 2.29 -10.93 15.56
CA GLN A 108 1.04 -11.42 14.97
C GLN A 108 1.15 -12.90 14.59
N LYS A 109 0.03 -13.60 14.61
CA LYS A 109 -0.08 -14.99 14.14
C LYS A 109 0.03 -15.02 12.62
N VAL A 110 0.87 -15.89 12.11
CA VAL A 110 1.06 -16.13 10.68
C VAL A 110 1.04 -17.63 10.43
N TYR A 111 0.29 -18.07 9.44
CA TYR A 111 0.26 -19.46 8.98
C TYR A 111 1.23 -19.60 7.81
N THR A 112 2.12 -20.58 7.88
CA THR A 112 3.21 -20.77 6.91
C THR A 112 3.21 -22.18 6.35
N HIS A 113 3.68 -22.32 5.10
CA HIS A 113 3.95 -23.60 4.47
C HIS A 113 5.24 -23.49 3.65
N ASP A 114 6.10 -24.51 3.72
CA ASP A 114 7.43 -24.51 3.09
C ASP A 114 7.41 -24.64 1.56
N TYR A 115 6.24 -24.89 0.98
CA TYR A 115 6.10 -24.88 -0.47
C TYR A 115 6.43 -23.50 -1.04
N CYS A 116 7.31 -23.47 -2.03
CA CYS A 116 7.66 -22.27 -2.79
C CYS A 116 6.97 -22.37 -4.14
N PRO A 117 5.90 -21.60 -4.40
CA PRO A 117 5.15 -21.66 -5.63
C PRO A 117 6.02 -21.21 -6.82
N VAL A 118 5.66 -21.64 -8.00
CA VAL A 118 6.24 -21.19 -9.25
C VAL A 118 5.23 -20.33 -10.02
N ALA A 119 5.74 -19.58 -11.00
CA ALA A 119 4.85 -18.85 -11.90
C ALA A 119 3.90 -19.82 -12.61
N GLY A 120 2.63 -19.45 -12.73
CA GLY A 120 1.58 -20.31 -13.30
C GLY A 120 0.83 -21.17 -12.26
N ASP A 121 1.33 -21.33 -11.04
CA ASP A 121 0.60 -22.03 -10.00
C ASP A 121 -0.65 -21.26 -9.59
N VAL A 122 -1.72 -22.00 -9.34
CA VAL A 122 -2.97 -21.53 -8.73
C VAL A 122 -2.96 -21.94 -7.27
N ILE A 123 -2.99 -20.97 -6.37
CA ILE A 123 -2.91 -21.21 -4.93
C ILE A 123 -4.28 -20.99 -4.30
N LYS A 124 -4.74 -22.00 -3.53
CA LYS A 124 -5.95 -21.88 -2.74
C LYS A 124 -5.64 -22.10 -1.26
N ILE A 125 -6.14 -21.21 -0.42
CA ILE A 125 -6.06 -21.28 1.04
C ILE A 125 -7.48 -21.38 1.58
N THR A 126 -7.70 -22.37 2.46
CA THR A 126 -8.95 -22.48 3.21
C THR A 126 -8.67 -22.34 4.69
N ALA A 127 -9.61 -21.78 5.45
CA ALA A 127 -9.51 -21.73 6.89
C ALA A 127 -10.85 -22.05 7.55
N SER A 128 -10.79 -22.84 8.63
CA SER A 128 -11.96 -23.26 9.39
C SER A 128 -11.69 -23.25 10.89
N VAL A 129 -12.68 -22.86 11.67
CA VAL A 129 -12.64 -22.89 13.13
C VAL A 129 -14.05 -22.87 13.69
N ASN A 130 -14.25 -23.48 14.87
CA ASN A 130 -15.57 -23.50 15.51
C ASN A 130 -16.09 -22.08 15.79
N GLY A 131 -17.36 -21.85 15.44
CA GLY A 131 -18.06 -20.58 15.67
C GLY A 131 -17.91 -19.54 14.56
N PHE A 132 -17.25 -19.90 13.46
CA PHE A 132 -17.15 -19.08 12.24
C PHE A 132 -17.54 -19.92 11.02
N ASP A 133 -18.00 -19.25 9.98
CA ASP A 133 -18.16 -19.87 8.67
C ASP A 133 -16.76 -20.23 8.10
N ASP A 134 -16.70 -21.36 7.39
CA ASP A 134 -15.51 -21.74 6.65
C ASP A 134 -15.24 -20.73 5.54
N VAL A 135 -13.97 -20.40 5.34
CA VAL A 135 -13.55 -19.44 4.32
C VAL A 135 -12.56 -20.07 3.35
N GLU A 136 -12.64 -19.65 2.10
CA GLU A 136 -11.70 -20.03 1.05
C GLU A 136 -11.35 -18.86 0.15
N ALA A 137 -10.11 -18.82 -0.31
CA ALA A 137 -9.65 -17.89 -1.32
C ALA A 137 -8.71 -18.58 -2.30
N GLU A 138 -8.79 -18.20 -3.57
CA GLU A 138 -8.00 -18.78 -4.66
C GLU A 138 -7.45 -17.68 -5.54
N THR A 139 -6.20 -17.83 -6.00
CA THR A 139 -5.58 -16.90 -6.95
C THR A 139 -5.91 -17.29 -8.39
N SER A 140 -5.82 -16.34 -9.32
CA SER A 140 -5.46 -16.66 -10.70
C SER A 140 -4.03 -17.24 -10.76
N PRO A 141 -3.59 -17.79 -11.92
CA PRO A 141 -2.20 -18.25 -12.05
C PRO A 141 -1.21 -17.17 -11.62
N LEU A 142 -0.22 -17.55 -10.78
CA LEU A 142 0.80 -16.62 -10.32
C LEU A 142 1.57 -16.02 -11.49
N PRO A 143 1.85 -14.70 -11.46
CA PRO A 143 2.46 -14.00 -12.59
C PRO A 143 3.91 -14.43 -12.84
N ASN A 144 4.30 -14.34 -14.11
CA ASN A 144 5.69 -14.52 -14.54
C ASN A 144 6.54 -13.29 -14.22
N ALA A 145 7.86 -13.46 -14.15
CA ALA A 145 8.78 -12.34 -14.17
C ALA A 145 8.67 -11.57 -15.51
N ILE A 146 8.97 -10.28 -15.46
CA ILE A 146 8.88 -9.37 -16.61
C ILE A 146 10.28 -9.09 -17.12
N GLU A 147 10.44 -9.08 -18.45
CA GLU A 147 11.63 -8.50 -19.06
C GLU A 147 11.44 -6.99 -19.23
N VAL A 148 12.22 -6.20 -18.51
CA VAL A 148 12.12 -4.74 -18.51
C VAL A 148 13.50 -4.10 -18.61
N GLN A 149 13.61 -3.03 -19.41
CA GLN A 149 14.80 -2.17 -19.46
C GLN A 149 14.42 -0.78 -19.00
N LEU A 150 15.27 -0.19 -18.14
CA LEU A 150 15.06 1.15 -17.58
C LEU A 150 16.08 2.12 -18.17
N ASN A 151 15.60 3.24 -18.69
CA ASN A 151 16.37 4.43 -18.96
C ASN A 151 15.83 5.58 -18.14
N ALA A 152 16.71 6.42 -17.59
CA ALA A 152 16.36 7.59 -16.81
C ALA A 152 17.05 8.81 -17.42
N ASP A 153 16.26 9.88 -17.64
CA ASP A 153 16.75 11.18 -18.09
C ASP A 153 16.46 12.22 -17.01
N VAL A 154 17.52 12.83 -16.49
CA VAL A 154 17.42 13.87 -15.45
C VAL A 154 17.34 15.23 -16.14
N ALA A 155 16.16 15.85 -16.14
CA ALA A 155 15.88 17.08 -16.81
C ALA A 155 16.35 18.30 -16.01
N HIS A 156 16.25 18.24 -14.69
CA HIS A 156 16.61 19.31 -13.79
C HIS A 156 17.11 18.74 -12.45
N TRP A 157 18.01 19.50 -11.82
CA TRP A 157 18.63 19.09 -10.58
C TRP A 157 19.12 20.32 -9.80
N ASP A 158 18.78 20.36 -8.51
CA ASP A 158 19.18 21.38 -7.57
C ASP A 158 19.70 20.76 -6.28
N SER A 159 20.69 21.42 -5.65
CA SER A 159 21.20 21.02 -4.34
C SER A 159 21.46 22.23 -3.45
N TRP A 160 21.22 22.08 -2.16
CA TRP A 160 21.48 23.10 -1.14
C TRP A 160 21.79 22.47 0.20
N TYR A 161 22.50 23.20 1.07
CA TYR A 161 22.71 22.78 2.44
C TYR A 161 21.63 23.36 3.35
N GLU A 162 21.05 22.51 4.18
CA GLU A 162 20.12 22.88 5.24
C GLU A 162 20.84 22.73 6.59
N HIS A 163 20.93 23.83 7.35
CA HIS A 163 21.49 23.81 8.69
C HIS A 163 20.47 23.25 9.67
N THR A 164 20.89 22.31 10.49
CA THR A 164 20.07 21.77 11.56
C THR A 164 20.14 22.67 12.78
N TYR A 165 19.00 22.88 13.44
CA TYR A 165 18.89 23.65 14.67
C TYR A 165 18.46 22.74 15.81
N ASN A 166 19.09 22.89 16.96
CA ASN A 166 18.62 22.25 18.17
C ASN A 166 17.22 22.80 18.54
N GLN A 167 16.23 21.94 18.59
CA GLN A 167 14.84 22.36 18.83
C GLN A 167 14.60 22.95 20.22
N GLU A 168 15.45 22.65 21.21
CA GLU A 168 15.33 23.15 22.58
C GLU A 168 16.09 24.48 22.77
N THR A 169 17.26 24.61 22.17
CA THR A 169 18.12 25.81 22.35
C THR A 169 18.00 26.82 21.24
N PHE A 170 17.42 26.43 20.07
CA PHE A 170 17.42 27.21 18.83
C PHE A 170 18.81 27.63 18.34
N GLU A 171 19.85 26.95 18.82
CA GLU A 171 21.18 27.12 18.32
C GLU A 171 21.42 26.29 17.08
N GLU A 172 22.20 26.80 16.14
CA GLU A 172 22.62 26.12 14.93
C GLU A 172 23.47 24.91 15.30
N GLU A 173 23.12 23.72 14.85
CA GLU A 173 23.95 22.54 15.03
C GLU A 173 25.06 22.53 14.00
N ALA A 174 26.21 21.94 14.36
CA ALA A 174 27.37 21.90 13.49
C ALA A 174 27.18 21.01 12.24
N ASP A 175 26.11 20.19 12.24
CA ASP A 175 25.82 19.27 11.14
C ASP A 175 24.92 19.96 10.11
N SER A 176 25.37 20.06 8.88
CA SER A 176 24.56 20.47 7.74
C SER A 176 24.14 19.23 6.95
N LEU A 177 22.86 19.20 6.53
CA LEU A 177 22.33 18.16 5.66
C LEU A 177 22.33 18.66 4.22
N LEU A 178 22.88 17.87 3.31
CA LEU A 178 22.74 18.13 1.88
C LEU A 178 21.34 17.70 1.44
N LYS A 179 20.57 18.68 0.96
CA LYS A 179 19.25 18.47 0.34
C LYS A 179 19.41 18.56 -1.16
N MET A 180 18.69 17.69 -1.85
CA MET A 180 18.73 17.61 -3.29
C MET A 180 17.35 17.38 -3.85
N CYS A 181 17.05 17.99 -5.01
CA CYS A 181 15.81 17.81 -5.74
C CYS A 181 16.14 17.52 -7.20
N ALA A 182 15.58 16.46 -7.76
CA ALA A 182 15.79 16.11 -9.16
C ALA A 182 14.44 15.83 -9.86
N GLU A 183 14.26 16.40 -11.07
CA GLU A 183 13.19 16.05 -11.97
C GLU A 183 13.69 14.99 -12.96
N VAL A 184 13.06 13.84 -12.98
CA VAL A 184 13.50 12.68 -13.75
C VAL A 184 12.37 12.16 -14.62
N THR A 185 12.69 11.84 -15.87
CA THR A 185 11.81 11.06 -16.74
C THR A 185 12.32 9.64 -16.84
N LEU A 186 11.55 8.70 -16.31
CA LEU A 186 11.79 7.26 -16.49
C LEU A 186 11.19 6.79 -17.80
N THR A 187 11.92 5.99 -18.54
CA THR A 187 11.42 5.27 -19.72
C THR A 187 11.67 3.79 -19.49
N LEU A 188 10.59 3.02 -19.35
CA LEU A 188 10.64 1.56 -19.20
C LEU A 188 10.24 0.92 -20.52
N GLU A 189 11.10 0.08 -21.06
CA GLU A 189 10.75 -0.78 -22.20
C GLU A 189 10.20 -2.09 -21.67
N LEU A 190 8.88 -2.26 -21.78
CA LEU A 190 8.14 -3.43 -21.34
C LEU A 190 7.86 -4.33 -22.53
N THR A 191 7.96 -5.64 -22.33
CA THR A 191 7.47 -6.63 -23.30
C THR A 191 6.35 -7.41 -22.63
N ASP A 192 5.22 -7.51 -23.32
CA ASP A 192 4.08 -8.29 -22.83
C ASP A 192 4.49 -9.74 -22.58
N PRO A 193 4.38 -10.25 -21.33
CA PRO A 193 4.79 -11.60 -20.99
C PRO A 193 3.79 -12.68 -21.44
N ASN A 194 2.51 -12.34 -21.65
CA ASN A 194 1.43 -13.30 -21.91
C ASN A 194 0.49 -12.83 -23.03
N PRO A 195 0.94 -12.77 -24.30
CA PRO A 195 0.11 -12.26 -25.39
C PRO A 195 -1.27 -12.91 -25.48
N GLY A 196 -2.31 -12.07 -25.55
CA GLY A 196 -3.71 -12.49 -25.59
C GLY A 196 -4.36 -12.70 -24.21
N GLN A 197 -3.66 -12.36 -23.14
CA GLN A 197 -4.21 -12.23 -21.78
C GLN A 197 -4.02 -10.79 -21.32
N VAL A 198 -4.80 -10.37 -20.36
CA VAL A 198 -4.61 -9.04 -19.75
C VAL A 198 -3.75 -9.20 -18.51
N ASP A 199 -2.57 -8.64 -18.59
CA ASP A 199 -1.61 -8.57 -17.49
C ASP A 199 -1.73 -7.28 -16.71
N CYS A 200 -1.47 -7.35 -15.42
CA CYS A 200 -1.63 -6.26 -14.47
C CYS A 200 -0.29 -5.89 -13.84
N PHE A 201 -0.01 -4.61 -13.74
CA PHE A 201 1.30 -4.12 -13.30
C PHE A 201 1.17 -3.02 -12.26
N LYS A 202 2.26 -2.82 -11.50
CA LYS A 202 2.45 -1.67 -10.62
C LYS A 202 3.89 -1.19 -10.68
N ILE A 203 4.06 0.14 -10.83
CA ILE A 203 5.37 0.79 -10.73
C ILE A 203 5.40 1.68 -9.48
N TYR A 204 6.47 1.59 -8.70
CA TYR A 204 6.66 2.46 -7.52
C TYR A 204 8.12 2.47 -7.06
N ILE A 205 8.45 3.40 -6.18
CA ILE A 205 9.69 3.42 -5.42
C ILE A 205 9.37 3.03 -3.98
N PRO A 206 9.99 1.98 -3.41
CA PRO A 206 9.79 1.63 -2.02
C PRO A 206 10.32 2.76 -1.13
N ARG A 207 9.56 3.15 -0.11
CA ARG A 207 10.05 4.12 0.86
C ARG A 207 11.24 3.55 1.60
N TRP A 208 12.36 4.25 1.52
CA TRP A 208 13.52 3.90 2.30
C TRP A 208 13.59 4.77 3.56
N LYS A 209 13.64 4.13 4.71
CA LYS A 209 13.98 4.79 5.97
C LYS A 209 15.32 4.23 6.43
N SER A 210 16.29 5.11 6.60
CA SER A 210 17.51 4.74 7.31
C SER A 210 17.18 4.53 8.80
N ASP A 211 18.03 3.81 9.51
CA ASP A 211 17.93 3.65 10.97
C ASP A 211 18.05 5.01 11.72
N HIS A 212 18.40 6.07 11.00
CA HIS A 212 18.46 7.44 11.50
C HIS A 212 17.45 8.31 10.77
N PRO A 213 16.37 8.80 11.44
CA PRO A 213 15.22 9.44 10.79
C PRO A 213 15.54 10.75 10.05
N LEU A 214 16.70 11.34 10.26
CA LEU A 214 17.11 12.61 9.63
C LEU A 214 18.26 12.47 8.63
N LYS A 215 18.90 11.29 8.54
CA LYS A 215 20.09 11.08 7.70
C LYS A 215 19.77 10.04 6.61
N ASN A 216 20.11 10.35 5.37
CA ASN A 216 19.96 9.47 4.21
C ASN A 216 18.53 8.98 3.96
N SER A 217 17.67 9.90 3.63
CA SER A 217 16.27 9.58 3.23
C SER A 217 15.97 10.14 1.85
N TYR A 218 15.03 9.51 1.18
CA TYR A 218 14.43 10.07 -0.03
C TYR A 218 12.91 10.06 0.03
N ASP A 219 12.31 11.00 -0.70
CA ASP A 219 10.90 11.05 -1.00
C ASP A 219 10.71 11.23 -2.50
N CYS A 220 9.64 10.69 -3.05
CA CYS A 220 9.37 10.73 -4.48
C CYS A 220 7.90 11.00 -4.73
N SER A 221 7.62 11.90 -5.68
CA SER A 221 6.29 12.04 -6.27
C SER A 221 6.33 11.61 -7.73
N PHE A 222 5.26 10.99 -8.18
CA PHE A 222 5.10 10.51 -9.55
C PHE A 222 3.99 11.25 -10.27
N GLU A 223 4.21 11.53 -11.57
CA GLU A 223 3.18 11.98 -12.50
C GLU A 223 2.86 10.82 -13.45
N TYR A 224 1.67 10.26 -13.31
CA TYR A 224 1.17 9.14 -14.10
C TYR A 224 0.38 9.63 -15.33
N ASP A 225 1.03 10.40 -16.21
CA ASP A 225 0.40 11.00 -17.39
C ASP A 225 0.35 10.07 -18.61
N ASP A 226 1.08 8.94 -18.57
CA ASP A 226 1.06 7.99 -19.66
C ASP A 226 -0.34 7.38 -19.81
N PRO A 227 -0.87 7.25 -21.05
CA PRO A 227 -2.20 6.69 -21.30
C PRO A 227 -2.45 5.32 -20.67
N VAL A 228 -1.41 4.53 -20.46
CA VAL A 228 -1.52 3.18 -19.87
C VAL A 228 -2.10 3.21 -18.45
N PHE A 229 -1.86 4.26 -17.69
CA PHE A 229 -2.43 4.42 -16.35
C PHE A 229 -3.94 4.72 -16.33
N GLY A 230 -4.50 5.03 -17.48
CA GLY A 230 -5.96 5.14 -17.68
C GLY A 230 -6.61 3.84 -18.12
N SER A 231 -5.82 2.79 -18.38
CA SER A 231 -6.35 1.47 -18.79
C SER A 231 -6.78 0.69 -17.55
N ALA A 232 -8.00 0.16 -17.59
CA ALA A 232 -8.53 -0.72 -16.55
C ALA A 232 -8.76 -2.12 -17.11
N LEU A 233 -8.96 -3.10 -16.24
CA LEU A 233 -9.36 -4.45 -16.65
C LEU A 233 -10.68 -4.39 -17.43
N PRO A 234 -10.74 -4.98 -18.63
CA PRO A 234 -12.00 -5.10 -19.36
C PRO A 234 -13.04 -5.87 -18.54
N ASN A 235 -14.28 -5.37 -18.49
CA ASN A 235 -15.40 -6.00 -17.80
C ASN A 235 -15.18 -6.19 -16.27
N ASN A 236 -14.56 -5.23 -15.62
CA ASN A 236 -14.52 -5.26 -14.17
C ASN A 236 -15.91 -4.93 -13.63
N GLU A 237 -16.69 -5.96 -13.25
CA GLU A 237 -18.07 -5.84 -12.77
C GLU A 237 -18.17 -5.10 -11.41
N PHE A 238 -17.02 -4.89 -10.74
CA PHE A 238 -16.98 -4.35 -9.39
C PHE A 238 -16.86 -2.84 -9.32
N VAL A 239 -16.34 -2.19 -10.36
CA VAL A 239 -16.12 -0.74 -10.31
C VAL A 239 -16.34 -0.12 -11.69
N ASP A 240 -17.27 0.82 -11.77
CA ASP A 240 -17.39 1.73 -12.91
C ASP A 240 -16.40 2.87 -12.70
N PHE A 241 -15.32 2.85 -13.46
CA PHE A 241 -14.20 3.78 -13.31
C PHE A 241 -14.35 5.08 -14.11
N SER A 242 -15.46 5.25 -14.81
CA SER A 242 -15.68 6.39 -15.71
C SER A 242 -15.73 7.73 -14.99
N ASP A 243 -16.07 7.75 -13.70
CA ASP A 243 -16.30 8.97 -12.92
C ASP A 243 -15.19 9.27 -11.87
N LEU A 244 -14.11 8.49 -11.82
CA LEU A 244 -13.06 8.68 -10.81
C LEU A 244 -11.99 9.68 -11.28
N GLU A 245 -11.93 10.82 -10.63
CA GLU A 245 -10.91 11.85 -10.87
C GLU A 245 -9.51 11.47 -10.36
N THR A 246 -9.40 10.44 -9.51
CA THR A 246 -8.14 10.01 -8.90
C THR A 246 -7.55 8.83 -9.63
N LYS A 247 -6.35 8.99 -10.16
CA LYS A 247 -5.59 7.91 -10.79
C LYS A 247 -5.01 6.98 -9.71
N PRO A 248 -5.13 5.65 -9.86
CA PRO A 248 -4.52 4.70 -8.93
C PRO A 248 -3.00 4.85 -8.88
N LEU A 249 -2.41 4.62 -7.73
CA LEU A 249 -0.97 4.76 -7.45
C LEU A 249 -0.11 3.81 -8.29
N GLY A 250 0.14 4.17 -9.54
CA GLY A 250 1.07 3.48 -10.43
C GLY A 250 0.63 2.10 -10.90
N VAL A 251 -0.65 1.72 -10.73
CA VAL A 251 -1.18 0.46 -11.27
C VAL A 251 -1.71 0.66 -12.69
N PHE A 252 -1.50 -0.34 -13.56
CA PHE A 252 -1.94 -0.30 -14.96
C PHE A 252 -2.08 -1.71 -15.53
N THR A 253 -2.62 -1.80 -16.75
CA THR A 253 -2.75 -3.06 -17.50
C THR A 253 -2.12 -2.91 -18.89
N ASP A 254 -1.85 -4.03 -19.54
CA ASP A 254 -1.29 -4.08 -20.90
C ASP A 254 -2.33 -3.97 -22.03
N VAL A 255 -3.58 -3.68 -21.71
CA VAL A 255 -4.66 -3.58 -22.72
C VAL A 255 -4.29 -2.72 -23.94
N LEU A 256 -3.47 -1.69 -23.75
CA LEU A 256 -3.02 -0.83 -24.85
C LEU A 256 -1.87 -1.43 -25.66
N PHE A 257 -1.18 -2.46 -25.17
CA PHE A 257 -0.01 -3.04 -25.81
C PHE A 257 0.04 -4.57 -25.83
N ASP A 258 -1.10 -5.22 -25.59
CA ASP A 258 -1.24 -6.69 -25.68
C ASP A 258 -0.54 -7.23 -26.93
N GLY A 259 0.33 -8.23 -26.74
CA GLY A 259 1.13 -8.87 -27.77
C GLY A 259 2.29 -8.01 -28.33
N ARG A 260 2.64 -6.88 -27.68
CA ARG A 260 3.66 -5.95 -28.19
C ARG A 260 4.58 -5.44 -27.10
N SER A 261 5.69 -4.82 -27.50
CA SER A 261 6.50 -4.01 -26.59
C SER A 261 5.93 -2.61 -26.47
N TYR A 262 6.12 -2.00 -25.30
CA TYR A 262 5.64 -0.66 -24.95
C TYR A 262 6.71 0.15 -24.23
N GLN A 263 6.82 1.43 -24.57
CA GLN A 263 7.65 2.38 -23.86
C GLN A 263 6.80 3.17 -22.88
N LEU A 264 6.80 2.74 -21.63
CA LEU A 264 6.13 3.45 -20.54
C LEU A 264 6.99 4.64 -20.11
N LYS A 265 6.39 5.83 -20.07
CA LYS A 265 7.04 7.05 -19.57
C LYS A 265 6.40 7.54 -18.29
N VAL A 266 7.24 7.74 -17.27
CA VAL A 266 6.82 8.22 -15.97
C VAL A 266 7.73 9.37 -15.57
N LYS A 267 7.15 10.52 -15.29
CA LYS A 267 7.87 11.64 -14.68
C LYS A 267 7.84 11.50 -13.18
N MET A 268 8.93 11.85 -12.53
CA MET A 268 8.99 11.89 -11.08
C MET A 268 9.86 13.04 -10.61
N THR A 269 9.56 13.52 -9.40
CA THR A 269 10.42 14.41 -8.64
C THR A 269 10.94 13.64 -7.44
N VAL A 270 12.25 13.66 -7.27
CA VAL A 270 12.95 12.99 -6.17
C VAL A 270 13.55 14.04 -5.25
N TRP A 271 13.27 13.94 -3.97
CA TRP A 271 13.92 14.73 -2.92
C TRP A 271 14.81 13.82 -2.10
N LEU A 272 16.08 14.18 -2.00
CA LEU A 272 17.08 13.47 -1.21
C LEU A 272 17.51 14.30 -0.04
N THR A 273 17.78 13.63 1.08
CA THR A 273 18.49 14.19 2.22
C THR A 273 19.65 13.27 2.51
N VAL A 274 20.86 13.76 2.41
CA VAL A 274 22.09 13.00 2.65
C VAL A 274 22.97 13.69 3.69
N ASP A 275 23.68 12.88 4.46
CA ASP A 275 24.69 13.35 5.40
C ASP A 275 25.94 13.81 4.63
N GLU A 276 26.68 14.79 5.15
CA GLU A 276 27.94 15.28 4.55
C GLU A 276 28.99 14.17 4.39
N GLU A 277 28.97 13.13 5.23
CA GLU A 277 29.88 11.99 5.14
C GLU A 277 29.48 10.97 4.03
N TYR A 278 28.28 11.12 3.43
CA TYR A 278 27.82 10.22 2.40
C TYR A 278 28.38 10.61 1.04
N ASP A 279 29.05 9.64 0.37
CA ASP A 279 29.50 9.85 -1.01
C ASP A 279 28.29 9.73 -1.96
N PRO A 280 27.85 10.85 -2.51
CA PRO A 280 26.68 10.88 -3.36
C PRO A 280 26.83 10.03 -4.64
N ALA A 281 28.05 9.78 -5.12
CA ALA A 281 28.30 8.98 -6.33
C ALA A 281 27.76 7.53 -6.24
N PHE A 282 27.42 7.05 -5.04
CA PHE A 282 26.88 5.71 -4.82
C PHE A 282 25.36 5.67 -4.60
N PHE A 283 24.66 6.80 -4.73
CA PHE A 283 23.23 6.82 -4.48
C PHE A 283 22.47 6.19 -5.66
N GLN A 284 21.77 5.10 -5.39
CA GLN A 284 20.93 4.43 -6.35
C GLN A 284 19.51 4.31 -5.80
N LEU A 285 18.54 4.73 -6.62
CA LEU A 285 17.12 4.57 -6.31
C LEU A 285 16.61 3.23 -6.87
N PRO A 286 15.94 2.41 -6.04
CA PRO A 286 15.28 1.20 -6.50
C PRO A 286 13.92 1.56 -7.12
N ILE A 287 13.78 1.37 -8.42
CA ILE A 287 12.50 1.42 -9.11
C ILE A 287 11.94 0.00 -9.11
N ARG A 288 10.77 -0.22 -8.55
CA ARG A 288 10.12 -1.53 -8.57
C ARG A 288 9.02 -1.57 -9.60
N LEU A 289 9.07 -2.61 -10.43
CA LEU A 289 7.99 -3.01 -11.32
C LEU A 289 7.44 -4.35 -10.82
N GLU A 290 6.16 -4.38 -10.51
CA GLU A 290 5.46 -5.60 -10.11
C GLU A 290 4.54 -6.06 -11.24
N HIS A 291 4.55 -7.36 -11.53
CA HIS A 291 3.52 -8.04 -12.29
C HIS A 291 2.57 -8.70 -11.28
N LEU A 292 1.29 -8.40 -11.39
CA LEU A 292 0.28 -8.68 -10.37
C LEU A 292 -0.70 -9.75 -10.84
N SER A 293 -1.17 -10.60 -9.92
CA SER A 293 -2.39 -11.35 -10.17
C SER A 293 -3.61 -10.41 -10.25
N LYS A 294 -4.66 -10.85 -10.94
CA LYS A 294 -5.90 -10.06 -11.08
C LYS A 294 -6.51 -9.67 -9.72
N GLU A 295 -6.50 -10.60 -8.78
CA GLU A 295 -7.06 -10.41 -7.45
C GLU A 295 -6.31 -9.31 -6.73
N TYR A 296 -4.98 -9.33 -6.77
CA TYR A 296 -4.15 -8.33 -6.11
C TYR A 296 -4.26 -6.96 -6.79
N TYR A 297 -4.35 -6.93 -8.11
CA TYR A 297 -4.64 -5.70 -8.84
C TYR A 297 -5.98 -5.08 -8.41
N ASN A 298 -7.07 -5.87 -8.39
CA ASN A 298 -8.39 -5.39 -7.99
C ASN A 298 -8.41 -4.89 -6.54
N TYR A 299 -7.69 -5.59 -5.65
CA TYR A 299 -7.54 -5.18 -4.27
C TYR A 299 -6.84 -3.82 -4.16
N LEU A 300 -5.67 -3.65 -4.79
CA LEU A 300 -4.93 -2.39 -4.78
C LEU A 300 -5.76 -1.25 -5.34
N TYR A 301 -6.45 -1.50 -6.44
CA TYR A 301 -7.28 -0.51 -7.10
C TYR A 301 -8.42 -0.02 -6.20
N THR A 302 -9.11 -0.92 -5.52
CA THR A 302 -10.23 -0.57 -4.63
C THR A 302 -9.76 -0.02 -3.28
N CYS A 303 -8.60 -0.44 -2.76
CA CYS A 303 -8.01 0.13 -1.54
C CYS A 303 -7.67 1.60 -1.71
N ASP A 304 -7.04 1.96 -2.82
CA ASP A 304 -6.64 3.33 -3.10
C ASP A 304 -7.86 4.27 -3.18
N GLN A 305 -8.96 3.77 -3.74
CA GLN A 305 -10.24 4.51 -3.80
C GLN A 305 -10.89 4.69 -2.41
N GLY A 306 -10.66 3.75 -1.48
CA GLY A 306 -11.20 3.78 -0.12
C GLY A 306 -10.51 4.80 0.81
N ASP A 307 -9.27 5.16 0.54
CA ASP A 307 -8.48 6.13 1.36
C ASP A 307 -8.83 7.60 1.03
N LEU A 308 -9.76 7.83 0.12
CA LEU A 308 -10.31 9.17 -0.15
C LEU A 308 -11.19 9.65 1.01
N SER A 309 -10.58 9.80 2.19
CA SER A 309 -11.20 10.36 3.40
C SER A 309 -11.76 11.78 3.20
N MET A 310 -11.60 12.36 2.03
CA MET A 310 -12.14 13.66 1.64
C MET A 310 -13.52 13.58 0.94
N GLN A 311 -14.02 12.40 0.60
CA GLN A 311 -15.35 12.25 0.02
C GLN A 311 -16.42 12.09 1.11
N LEU A 312 -16.61 13.13 1.91
CA LEU A 312 -17.72 13.22 2.91
C LEU A 312 -19.12 13.02 2.30
N TYR A 313 -19.24 12.89 1.00
CA TYR A 313 -20.51 12.82 0.26
C TYR A 313 -20.58 11.71 -0.78
N ALA A 314 -19.52 10.90 -0.94
CA ALA A 314 -19.53 9.76 -1.85
C ALA A 314 -19.97 8.47 -1.12
N GLU A 315 -20.60 7.56 -1.84
CA GLU A 315 -20.88 6.23 -1.32
C GLU A 315 -19.55 5.50 -1.05
N PRO A 316 -19.41 4.80 0.10
CA PRO A 316 -18.19 4.05 0.41
C PRO A 316 -17.93 3.00 -0.67
N ILE A 317 -16.74 3.01 -1.24
CA ILE A 317 -16.31 1.95 -2.16
C ILE A 317 -15.92 0.73 -1.33
N GLN A 318 -16.52 -0.41 -1.65
CA GLN A 318 -16.17 -1.66 -1.00
C GLN A 318 -14.80 -2.14 -1.52
N THR A 319 -13.85 -2.34 -0.62
CA THR A 319 -12.57 -2.97 -0.95
C THR A 319 -12.79 -4.37 -1.51
N TYR A 320 -12.15 -4.68 -2.62
CA TYR A 320 -12.22 -5.99 -3.25
C TYR A 320 -11.70 -7.08 -2.31
N SER A 321 -12.41 -8.21 -2.31
CA SER A 321 -12.01 -9.42 -1.58
C SER A 321 -12.31 -10.64 -2.46
N ASN A 322 -11.36 -11.57 -2.56
CA ASN A 322 -11.60 -12.88 -3.19
C ASN A 322 -11.82 -13.99 -2.16
N VAL A 323 -12.00 -13.64 -0.88
CA VAL A 323 -12.27 -14.60 0.19
C VAL A 323 -13.77 -14.88 0.26
N LYS A 324 -14.19 -16.08 -0.12
CA LYS A 324 -15.57 -16.53 0.01
C LYS A 324 -15.88 -16.86 1.48
N GLY A 325 -17.03 -16.41 1.96
CA GLY A 325 -17.45 -16.58 3.36
C GLY A 325 -16.83 -15.58 4.35
N GLY A 326 -15.78 -14.85 3.95
CA GLY A 326 -15.02 -13.93 4.79
C GLY A 326 -14.58 -12.67 4.08
N TYR A 327 -13.45 -12.12 4.53
CA TYR A 327 -12.82 -10.92 3.96
C TYR A 327 -11.32 -11.13 3.73
N GLY A 328 -10.70 -10.20 3.01
CA GLY A 328 -9.25 -10.16 2.77
C GLY A 328 -8.88 -10.50 1.34
N ILE A 329 -7.60 -10.83 1.13
CA ILE A 329 -7.04 -11.04 -0.20
C ILE A 329 -6.00 -12.17 -0.20
N VAL A 330 -6.12 -13.08 -1.14
CA VAL A 330 -5.07 -14.01 -1.53
C VAL A 330 -4.70 -13.70 -2.97
N GLY A 331 -3.53 -13.12 -3.16
CA GLY A 331 -3.06 -12.67 -4.47
C GLY A 331 -1.57 -12.94 -4.66
N GLY A 332 -1.09 -12.77 -5.87
CA GLY A 332 0.29 -13.01 -6.22
C GLY A 332 0.95 -11.83 -6.92
N ARG A 333 2.26 -11.77 -6.85
CA ARG A 333 3.08 -10.84 -7.61
C ARG A 333 4.45 -11.41 -7.91
N THR A 334 5.09 -10.91 -8.95
CA THR A 334 6.55 -10.94 -9.13
C THR A 334 7.08 -9.51 -9.05
N VAL A 335 8.30 -9.35 -8.58
CA VAL A 335 8.91 -8.03 -8.34
C VAL A 335 10.25 -7.97 -9.05
N ASP A 336 10.37 -7.04 -10.00
CA ASP A 336 11.64 -6.66 -10.60
C ASP A 336 12.12 -5.34 -10.00
N THR A 337 13.39 -5.31 -9.56
CA THR A 337 14.00 -4.11 -9.01
C THR A 337 15.06 -3.59 -9.97
N LEU A 338 14.78 -2.43 -10.53
CA LEU A 338 15.66 -1.69 -11.41
C LEU A 338 16.37 -0.61 -10.63
N TRP A 339 17.66 -0.45 -10.83
CA TRP A 339 18.44 0.54 -10.10
C TRP A 339 18.74 1.74 -10.99
N MET A 340 18.37 2.92 -10.51
CA MET A 340 18.65 4.18 -11.17
C MET A 340 19.73 4.94 -10.39
N ALA A 341 20.87 5.20 -11.04
CA ALA A 341 21.85 6.11 -10.52
C ALA A 341 21.39 7.56 -10.74
N LEU A 342 21.40 8.39 -9.69
CA LEU A 342 21.25 9.82 -9.84
C LEU A 342 22.61 10.45 -10.07
N PRO A 343 22.76 11.34 -11.08
CA PRO A 343 23.98 12.11 -11.24
C PRO A 343 24.08 13.10 -10.09
N LEU A 344 25.13 12.98 -9.30
CA LEU A 344 25.36 13.79 -8.11
C LEU A 344 26.49 14.81 -8.31
N GLU A 345 26.99 14.93 -9.54
CA GLU A 345 27.97 15.95 -9.93
C GLU A 345 27.54 16.69 -11.19
N GLN A 346 27.48 18.00 -11.11
CA GLN A 346 27.86 18.92 -12.17
C GLN A 346 28.98 19.80 -11.69
#